data_a7925d6e5d9f8d2df8ac53f3c5db915d
#
_entry.id   a7925d6e5d9f8d2df8ac53f3c5db915d
#
_cell.length_a   1.000
_cell.length_b   1.000
_cell.length_c   1.000
_cell.angle_alpha   90.00
_cell.angle_beta   90.00
_cell.angle_gamma   90.00
#
_symmetry.space_group_name_H-M   'P 1'
#
loop_
_entity.id
_entity.type
_entity.pdbx_description
1 polymer ?
#
loop_
_entity_poly.entity_id
_entity_poly.type
_entity_poly.pdbx_seq_one_letter_code
_entity_poly.pdbx_strand_id
1 'polypeptide(L)'
;MPKSEPSVSKSFKRYMFEFLILCLIAGAVFVFQQRNMLPSDGSVKLPDSQFVTLSGRTLTLLADDKPTLVYIFAPWCSICRISINNLDSLHPDKVNVVRIGVDFQHTEELRQFVDEVGVKGEILLGNDQTIRDFKVAAYPSIYILRPDGSVVGRSVGYTSSLGLKLRTAFE
;
A
#
# COMPACT_ATOMS: atom_id res chain seq x y z
N MET A 1 -15.31 -36.88 49.62
CA MET A 1 -15.86 -35.95 48.63
C MET A 1 -14.70 -35.51 47.74
N PRO A 2 -14.59 -35.98 46.48
CA PRO A 2 -13.55 -35.50 45.59
C PRO A 2 -14.03 -34.21 44.92
N LYS A 3 -13.25 -33.12 45.09
CA LYS A 3 -13.42 -31.86 44.37
C LYS A 3 -13.09 -32.07 42.89
N SER A 4 -14.07 -31.87 42.04
CA SER A 4 -13.91 -31.79 40.60
C SER A 4 -13.10 -30.52 40.24
N GLU A 5 -11.88 -30.68 39.81
CA GLU A 5 -11.11 -29.57 39.22
C GLU A 5 -11.75 -29.14 37.89
N PRO A 6 -11.90 -27.84 37.65
CA PRO A 6 -12.50 -27.34 36.40
C PRO A 6 -11.55 -27.61 35.21
N SER A 7 -12.11 -28.18 34.14
CA SER A 7 -11.41 -28.56 32.90
C SER A 7 -10.99 -27.35 32.04
N VAL A 8 -10.28 -26.37 32.60
CA VAL A 8 -9.79 -25.17 31.93
C VAL A 8 -8.74 -25.51 30.83
N SER A 9 -8.03 -26.65 31.01
CA SER A 9 -6.93 -27.04 30.11
C SER A 9 -7.39 -27.44 28.69
N LYS A 10 -8.55 -28.08 28.52
CA LYS A 10 -9.03 -28.54 27.20
C LYS A 10 -9.59 -27.39 26.37
N SER A 11 -10.29 -26.45 27.01
CA SER A 11 -10.85 -25.27 26.32
C SER A 11 -9.74 -24.33 25.83
N PHE A 12 -8.73 -24.10 26.67
CA PHE A 12 -7.58 -23.24 26.29
C PHE A 12 -6.81 -23.81 25.08
N LYS A 13 -6.54 -25.11 25.04
CA LYS A 13 -5.88 -25.77 23.91
C LYS A 13 -6.69 -25.65 22.62
N ARG A 14 -8.01 -25.73 22.70
CA ARG A 14 -8.92 -25.55 21.56
C ARG A 14 -8.86 -24.13 21.01
N TYR A 15 -8.97 -23.10 21.85
CA TYR A 15 -8.88 -21.71 21.43
C TYR A 15 -7.50 -21.36 20.87
N MET A 16 -6.44 -21.90 21.44
CA MET A 16 -5.07 -21.73 20.92
C MET A 16 -4.93 -22.36 19.52
N PHE A 17 -5.51 -23.53 19.30
CA PHE A 17 -5.51 -24.21 18.00
C PHE A 17 -6.34 -23.44 16.96
N GLU A 18 -7.54 -22.98 17.32
CA GLU A 18 -8.39 -22.13 16.46
C GLU A 18 -7.67 -20.82 16.09
N PHE A 19 -7.02 -20.17 17.05
CA PHE A 19 -6.21 -18.96 16.79
C PHE A 19 -5.05 -19.23 15.84
N LEU A 20 -4.36 -20.36 15.99
CA LEU A 20 -3.25 -20.75 15.12
C LEU A 20 -3.73 -21.01 13.69
N ILE A 21 -4.87 -21.64 13.51
CA ILE A 21 -5.49 -21.83 12.19
C ILE A 21 -5.84 -20.47 11.55
N LEU A 22 -6.44 -19.56 12.31
CA LEU A 22 -6.77 -18.23 11.82
C LEU A 22 -5.51 -17.47 11.38
N CYS A 23 -4.43 -17.54 12.15
CA CYS A 23 -3.14 -16.94 11.79
C CYS A 23 -2.55 -17.56 10.51
N LEU A 24 -2.65 -18.88 10.36
CA LEU A 24 -2.19 -19.58 9.15
C LEU A 24 -3.00 -19.18 7.92
N ILE A 25 -4.34 -19.10 8.05
CA ILE A 25 -5.20 -18.65 6.95
C ILE A 25 -4.89 -17.20 6.58
N ALA A 26 -4.80 -16.31 7.58
CA ALA A 26 -4.45 -14.91 7.35
C ALA A 26 -3.08 -14.76 6.68
N GLY A 27 -2.08 -15.52 7.12
CA GLY A 27 -0.76 -15.58 6.50
C GLY A 27 -0.80 -16.09 5.07
N ALA A 28 -1.57 -17.15 4.79
CA ALA A 28 -1.73 -17.70 3.46
C ALA A 28 -2.39 -16.70 2.50
N VAL A 29 -3.45 -16.01 2.94
CA VAL A 29 -4.13 -14.95 2.17
C VAL A 29 -3.17 -13.80 1.90
N PHE A 30 -2.40 -13.36 2.89
CA PHE A 30 -1.42 -12.29 2.73
C PHE A 30 -0.33 -12.65 1.70
N VAL A 31 0.22 -13.87 1.77
CA VAL A 31 1.21 -14.36 0.79
C VAL A 31 0.59 -14.47 -0.60
N PHE A 32 -0.66 -14.94 -0.70
CA PHE A 32 -1.36 -15.05 -1.97
C PHE A 32 -1.59 -13.69 -2.63
N GLN A 33 -2.00 -12.68 -1.86
CA GLN A 33 -2.18 -11.30 -2.36
C GLN A 33 -0.86 -10.71 -2.88
N GLN A 34 0.27 -10.98 -2.19
CA GLN A 34 1.57 -10.49 -2.64
C GLN A 34 2.09 -11.19 -3.90
N ARG A 35 1.71 -12.44 -4.16
CA ARG A 35 2.15 -13.16 -5.38
C ARG A 35 1.67 -12.52 -6.68
N ASN A 36 0.52 -11.84 -6.63
CA ASN A 36 -0.07 -11.18 -7.80
C ASN A 36 0.53 -9.79 -8.08
N MET A 37 1.33 -9.24 -7.17
CA MET A 37 2.01 -7.96 -7.36
C MET A 37 3.25 -8.10 -8.25
N LEU A 38 3.76 -6.98 -8.77
CA LEU A 38 5.04 -6.94 -9.47
C LEU A 38 6.15 -7.48 -8.56
N PRO A 39 7.10 -8.28 -9.09
CA PRO A 39 8.26 -8.69 -8.31
C PRO A 39 9.07 -7.48 -7.86
N SER A 40 9.69 -7.59 -6.68
CA SER A 40 10.47 -6.51 -6.05
C SER A 40 11.95 -6.85 -5.96
N ASP A 41 12.45 -7.60 -6.93
CA ASP A 41 13.85 -8.01 -7.05
C ASP A 41 14.65 -7.15 -8.06
N GLY A 42 14.02 -6.08 -8.57
CA GLY A 42 14.61 -5.20 -9.58
C GLY A 42 14.51 -5.75 -11.01
N SER A 43 13.92 -6.92 -11.23
CA SER A 43 13.78 -7.53 -12.58
C SER A 43 12.77 -6.82 -13.47
N VAL A 44 11.79 -6.14 -12.87
CA VAL A 44 10.78 -5.36 -13.59
C VAL A 44 11.12 -3.89 -13.50
N LYS A 45 11.09 -3.22 -14.64
CA LYS A 45 11.22 -1.76 -14.75
C LYS A 45 9.92 -1.18 -15.27
N LEU A 46 9.42 -0.17 -14.57
CA LEU A 46 8.32 0.66 -15.02
C LEU A 46 8.87 1.87 -15.78
N PRO A 47 8.25 2.24 -16.90
CA PRO A 47 8.67 3.44 -17.64
C PRO A 47 8.35 4.68 -16.81
N ASP A 48 9.14 5.76 -17.04
CA ASP A 48 8.81 7.07 -16.51
C ASP A 48 7.58 7.62 -17.25
N SER A 49 6.43 7.40 -16.67
CA SER A 49 5.14 7.78 -17.24
C SER A 49 4.71 9.14 -16.72
N GLN A 50 4.04 9.91 -17.58
CA GLN A 50 3.42 11.17 -17.21
C GLN A 50 1.98 10.96 -16.78
N PHE A 51 1.60 11.62 -15.70
CA PHE A 51 0.26 11.61 -15.14
C PHE A 51 -0.29 13.02 -15.04
N VAL A 52 -1.58 13.17 -15.33
CA VAL A 52 -2.31 14.39 -15.00
C VAL A 52 -2.65 14.35 -13.51
N THR A 53 -2.46 15.45 -12.80
CA THR A 53 -2.83 15.57 -11.39
C THR A 53 -4.28 16.03 -11.23
N LEU A 54 -4.80 15.88 -10.01
CA LEU A 54 -6.13 16.37 -9.65
C LEU A 54 -6.25 17.89 -9.79
N SER A 55 -5.12 18.62 -9.69
CA SER A 55 -5.04 20.08 -9.95
C SER A 55 -4.90 20.45 -11.43
N GLY A 56 -4.83 19.46 -12.34
CA GLY A 56 -4.68 19.66 -13.80
C GLY A 56 -3.24 19.85 -14.29
N ARG A 57 -2.24 19.68 -13.43
CA ARG A 57 -0.82 19.70 -13.83
C ARG A 57 -0.38 18.34 -14.37
N THR A 58 0.70 18.30 -15.13
CA THR A 58 1.34 17.04 -15.53
C THR A 58 2.60 16.83 -14.72
N LEU A 59 2.75 15.65 -14.13
CA LEU A 59 3.92 15.22 -13.37
C LEU A 59 4.44 13.89 -13.88
N THR A 60 5.76 13.69 -13.79
CA THR A 60 6.42 12.42 -14.05
C THR A 60 6.32 11.50 -12.83
N LEU A 61 6.32 10.20 -13.08
CA LEU A 61 6.25 9.18 -12.02
C LEU A 61 7.54 9.14 -11.21
N LEU A 62 8.68 9.15 -11.89
CA LEU A 62 10.00 8.95 -11.28
C LEU A 62 10.66 10.28 -10.90
N ALA A 63 11.53 10.22 -9.90
CA ALA A 63 12.50 11.25 -9.63
C ALA A 63 13.89 10.79 -10.12
N ASP A 64 14.71 11.72 -10.61
CA ASP A 64 16.00 11.40 -11.21
C ASP A 64 17.08 11.04 -10.16
N ASP A 65 16.94 11.56 -8.94
CA ASP A 65 18.01 11.58 -7.91
C ASP A 65 17.70 10.75 -6.66
N LYS A 66 16.48 10.22 -6.54
CA LYS A 66 16.02 9.52 -5.33
C LYS A 66 14.96 8.47 -5.64
N PRO A 67 14.79 7.47 -4.77
CA PRO A 67 13.75 6.48 -4.95
C PRO A 67 12.35 7.12 -4.91
N THR A 68 11.42 6.54 -5.66
CA THR A 68 10.02 6.95 -5.70
C THR A 68 9.17 5.91 -4.96
N LEU A 69 8.44 6.35 -3.94
CA LEU A 69 7.40 5.56 -3.30
C LEU A 69 6.07 5.88 -3.98
N VAL A 70 5.51 4.88 -4.64
CA VAL A 70 4.20 4.95 -5.30
C VAL A 70 3.15 4.35 -4.38
N TYR A 71 2.16 5.13 -4.00
CA TYR A 71 1.01 4.73 -3.21
C TYR A 71 -0.25 4.78 -4.07
N ILE A 72 -0.82 3.60 -4.37
CA ILE A 72 -1.99 3.47 -5.23
C ILE A 72 -3.21 3.19 -4.35
N PHE A 73 -4.26 3.98 -4.52
CA PHE A 73 -5.44 3.93 -3.68
C PHE A 73 -6.73 4.17 -4.48
N ALA A 74 -7.86 3.77 -3.89
CA ALA A 74 -9.19 4.09 -4.38
C ALA A 74 -9.93 4.98 -3.37
N PRO A 75 -10.79 5.93 -3.79
CA PRO A 75 -11.47 6.87 -2.89
C PRO A 75 -12.44 6.18 -1.91
N TRP A 76 -12.98 5.04 -2.27
CA TRP A 76 -13.87 4.22 -1.45
C TRP A 76 -13.14 3.30 -0.43
N CYS A 77 -11.80 3.24 -0.48
CA CYS A 77 -11.01 2.35 0.35
C CYS A 77 -10.86 2.87 1.80
N SER A 78 -11.47 2.21 2.76
CA SER A 78 -11.42 2.61 4.18
C SER A 78 -10.00 2.52 4.77
N ILE A 79 -9.20 1.51 4.39
CA ILE A 79 -7.81 1.38 4.85
C ILE A 79 -6.94 2.51 4.29
N CYS A 80 -7.22 2.96 3.06
CA CYS A 80 -6.52 4.08 2.46
C CYS A 80 -6.75 5.38 3.22
N ARG A 81 -7.98 5.63 3.70
CA ARG A 81 -8.33 6.80 4.51
C ARG A 81 -7.49 6.94 5.78
N ILE A 82 -7.20 5.83 6.45
CA ILE A 82 -6.44 5.85 7.72
C ILE A 82 -4.92 5.71 7.54
N SER A 83 -4.44 5.41 6.34
CA SER A 83 -3.01 5.13 6.11
C SER A 83 -2.30 6.13 5.18
N ILE A 84 -3.03 6.86 4.32
CA ILE A 84 -2.42 7.74 3.32
C ILE A 84 -1.60 8.87 3.95
N ASN A 85 -2.04 9.42 5.09
CA ASN A 85 -1.34 10.49 5.80
C ASN A 85 -0.05 10.01 6.51
N ASN A 86 0.16 8.67 6.65
CA ASN A 86 1.43 8.15 7.12
C ASN A 86 2.59 8.45 6.16
N LEU A 87 2.28 8.72 4.88
CA LEU A 87 3.26 9.13 3.86
C LEU A 87 3.91 10.48 4.18
N ASP A 88 3.21 11.36 4.90
CA ASP A 88 3.74 12.68 5.28
C ASP A 88 4.88 12.60 6.28
N SER A 89 5.12 11.41 6.86
CA SER A 89 6.28 11.15 7.74
C SER A 89 7.58 10.93 6.97
N LEU A 90 7.52 10.78 5.66
CA LEU A 90 8.71 10.62 4.80
C LEU A 90 9.31 11.99 4.47
N HIS A 91 10.64 12.03 4.41
CA HIS A 91 11.37 13.26 4.06
C HIS A 91 11.42 13.41 2.54
N PRO A 92 10.91 14.52 1.98
CA PRO A 92 10.86 14.73 0.53
C PRO A 92 12.25 14.82 -0.13
N ASP A 93 13.29 15.17 0.64
CA ASP A 93 14.67 15.17 0.16
C ASP A 93 15.23 13.77 -0.10
N LYS A 94 14.67 12.75 0.58
CA LYS A 94 15.15 11.37 0.50
C LYS A 94 14.30 10.47 -0.38
N VAL A 95 13.00 10.75 -0.47
CA VAL A 95 12.04 9.91 -1.18
C VAL A 95 11.04 10.79 -1.91
N ASN A 96 10.87 10.55 -3.19
CA ASN A 96 9.76 11.11 -3.95
C ASN A 96 8.49 10.33 -3.60
N VAL A 97 7.46 11.00 -3.09
CA VAL A 97 6.19 10.36 -2.69
C VAL A 97 5.11 10.67 -3.71
N VAL A 98 4.69 9.66 -4.44
CA VAL A 98 3.66 9.74 -5.47
C VAL A 98 2.40 9.03 -4.98
N ARG A 99 1.27 9.72 -5.06
CA ARG A 99 -0.06 9.19 -4.72
C ARG A 99 -0.89 9.08 -5.98
N ILE A 100 -1.33 7.88 -6.35
CA ILE A 100 -2.13 7.64 -7.55
C ILE A 100 -3.52 7.19 -7.14
N GLY A 101 -4.52 8.00 -7.45
CA GLY A 101 -5.92 7.63 -7.30
C GLY A 101 -6.38 6.83 -8.52
N VAL A 102 -7.00 5.69 -8.28
CA VAL A 102 -7.56 4.80 -9.31
C VAL A 102 -8.96 4.33 -8.90
N ASP A 103 -9.64 3.60 -9.78
CA ASP A 103 -10.94 2.97 -9.50
C ASP A 103 -11.98 3.98 -8.97
N PHE A 104 -12.10 5.09 -9.67
CA PHE A 104 -13.11 6.15 -9.48
C PHE A 104 -13.88 6.37 -10.77
N GLN A 105 -15.13 6.79 -10.66
CA GLN A 105 -15.95 7.12 -11.83
C GLN A 105 -15.82 8.60 -12.22
N HIS A 106 -15.71 9.46 -11.21
CA HIS A 106 -15.58 10.91 -11.38
C HIS A 106 -14.46 11.44 -10.50
N THR A 107 -13.70 12.41 -11.03
CA THR A 107 -12.60 13.06 -10.27
C THR A 107 -13.07 13.73 -8.98
N GLU A 108 -14.37 14.02 -8.88
CA GLU A 108 -14.98 14.58 -7.67
C GLU A 108 -14.89 13.65 -6.46
N GLU A 109 -14.94 12.34 -6.69
CA GLU A 109 -14.76 11.35 -5.62
C GLU A 109 -13.35 11.44 -4.99
N LEU A 110 -12.33 11.69 -5.83
CA LEU A 110 -10.96 11.92 -5.35
C LEU A 110 -10.84 13.28 -4.63
N ARG A 111 -11.50 14.34 -5.11
CA ARG A 111 -11.52 15.64 -4.42
C ARG A 111 -12.14 15.52 -3.04
N GLN A 112 -13.31 14.90 -2.96
CA GLN A 112 -13.98 14.65 -1.69
C GLN A 112 -13.10 13.83 -0.73
N PHE A 113 -12.46 12.77 -1.23
CA PHE A 113 -11.53 11.97 -0.42
C PHE A 113 -10.36 12.82 0.11
N VAL A 114 -9.74 13.65 -0.74
CA VAL A 114 -8.62 14.54 -0.36
C VAL A 114 -9.06 15.52 0.72
N ASP A 115 -10.22 16.14 0.55
CA ASP A 115 -10.75 17.14 1.48
C ASP A 115 -11.14 16.51 2.84
N GLU A 116 -11.84 15.37 2.82
CA GLU A 116 -12.27 14.67 4.04
C GLU A 116 -11.11 14.10 4.85
N VAL A 117 -10.07 13.59 4.17
CA VAL A 117 -8.92 12.96 4.82
C VAL A 117 -7.81 13.97 5.14
N GLY A 118 -7.84 15.13 4.50
CA GLY A 118 -6.81 16.17 4.63
C GLY A 118 -5.49 15.74 4.00
N VAL A 119 -5.54 15.12 2.82
CA VAL A 119 -4.34 14.61 2.12
C VAL A 119 -3.48 15.77 1.64
N LYS A 120 -2.18 15.73 1.96
CA LYS A 120 -1.23 16.73 1.51
C LYS A 120 -0.51 16.28 0.22
N GLY A 121 -0.24 17.26 -0.65
CA GLY A 121 0.47 17.04 -1.91
C GLY A 121 -0.46 16.65 -3.06
N GLU A 122 0.14 16.40 -4.22
CA GLU A 122 -0.59 16.12 -5.45
C GLU A 122 -1.11 14.68 -5.50
N ILE A 123 -2.28 14.53 -6.09
CA ILE A 123 -2.85 13.23 -6.44
C ILE A 123 -2.78 13.08 -7.97
N LEU A 124 -2.15 12.03 -8.42
CA LEU A 124 -2.09 11.65 -9.83
C LEU A 124 -3.37 10.86 -10.19
N LEU A 125 -3.91 11.15 -11.35
CA LEU A 125 -5.09 10.46 -11.89
C LEU A 125 -4.63 9.20 -12.62
N GLY A 126 -4.85 8.06 -12.01
CA GLY A 126 -4.64 6.76 -12.65
C GLY A 126 -5.93 6.26 -13.34
N ASN A 127 -5.78 5.20 -14.10
CA ASN A 127 -6.84 4.55 -14.85
C ASN A 127 -6.68 3.02 -14.84
N ASP A 128 -7.51 2.29 -15.59
CA ASP A 128 -7.43 0.84 -15.71
C ASP A 128 -6.06 0.33 -16.22
N GLN A 129 -5.38 1.13 -17.08
CA GLN A 129 -4.03 0.78 -17.52
C GLN A 129 -3.05 0.85 -16.35
N THR A 130 -3.15 1.87 -15.49
CA THR A 130 -2.35 1.98 -14.26
C THR A 130 -2.56 0.77 -13.35
N ILE A 131 -3.81 0.33 -13.16
CA ILE A 131 -4.14 -0.87 -12.38
C ILE A 131 -3.45 -2.11 -12.96
N ARG A 132 -3.46 -2.27 -14.28
CA ARG A 132 -2.81 -3.39 -14.95
C ARG A 132 -1.28 -3.33 -14.87
N ASP A 133 -0.69 -2.18 -15.15
CA ASP A 133 0.77 -1.99 -15.19
C ASP A 133 1.39 -2.24 -13.82
N PHE A 134 0.74 -1.77 -12.76
CA PHE A 134 1.16 -2.00 -11.37
C PHE A 134 0.64 -3.32 -10.78
N LYS A 135 -0.11 -4.14 -11.54
CA LYS A 135 -0.74 -5.37 -11.05
C LYS A 135 -1.44 -5.17 -9.69
N VAL A 136 -2.25 -4.12 -9.61
CA VAL A 136 -2.98 -3.76 -8.40
C VAL A 136 -4.07 -4.79 -8.12
N ALA A 137 -3.91 -5.58 -7.07
CA ALA A 137 -4.88 -6.60 -6.66
C ALA A 137 -5.72 -6.19 -5.45
N ALA A 138 -5.26 -5.22 -4.67
CA ALA A 138 -5.98 -4.70 -3.50
C ALA A 138 -5.46 -3.30 -3.13
N TYR A 139 -6.24 -2.56 -2.32
CA TYR A 139 -5.89 -1.20 -1.91
C TYR A 139 -5.64 -1.10 -0.41
N PRO A 140 -4.65 -0.26 0.00
CA PRO A 140 -3.67 0.40 -0.87
C PRO A 140 -2.59 -0.58 -1.35
N SER A 141 -2.06 -0.35 -2.56
CA SER A 141 -0.85 -0.99 -3.07
C SER A 141 0.31 0.00 -3.04
N ILE A 142 1.46 -0.43 -2.55
CA ILE A 142 2.64 0.39 -2.39
C ILE A 142 3.79 -0.26 -3.16
N TYR A 143 4.52 0.56 -3.92
CA TYR A 143 5.75 0.16 -4.62
C TYR A 143 6.88 1.14 -4.30
N ILE A 144 8.10 0.63 -4.28
CA ILE A 144 9.30 1.44 -4.23
C ILE A 144 10.06 1.21 -5.53
N LEU A 145 10.36 2.32 -6.22
CA LEU A 145 11.02 2.33 -7.50
C LEU A 145 12.36 3.06 -7.36
N ARG A 146 13.40 2.53 -7.98
CA ARG A 146 14.65 3.28 -8.19
C ARG A 146 14.46 4.35 -9.26
N PRO A 147 15.38 5.31 -9.37
CA PRO A 147 15.35 6.32 -10.44
C PRO A 147 15.29 5.73 -11.85
N ASP A 148 15.84 4.53 -12.06
CA ASP A 148 15.77 3.81 -13.35
C ASP A 148 14.46 3.06 -13.59
N GLY A 149 13.47 3.21 -12.71
CA GLY A 149 12.16 2.55 -12.76
C GLY A 149 12.13 1.12 -12.23
N SER A 150 13.26 0.56 -11.76
CA SER A 150 13.31 -0.80 -11.21
C SER A 150 12.48 -0.91 -9.94
N VAL A 151 11.58 -1.92 -9.87
CA VAL A 151 10.75 -2.20 -8.70
C VAL A 151 11.59 -2.95 -7.67
N VAL A 152 11.85 -2.33 -6.52
CA VAL A 152 12.69 -2.89 -5.46
C VAL A 152 11.94 -3.16 -4.16
N GLY A 153 10.79 -2.52 -3.97
CA GLY A 153 9.93 -2.75 -2.81
C GLY A 153 8.46 -2.87 -3.20
N ARG A 154 7.70 -3.67 -2.45
CA ARG A 154 6.25 -3.79 -2.60
C ARG A 154 5.56 -4.06 -1.27
N SER A 155 4.33 -3.61 -1.16
CA SER A 155 3.46 -3.91 -0.02
C SER A 155 2.01 -3.70 -0.40
N VAL A 156 1.11 -4.38 0.29
CA VAL A 156 -0.34 -4.21 0.16
C VAL A 156 -0.96 -4.03 1.54
N GLY A 157 -2.00 -3.20 1.62
CA GLY A 157 -2.72 -2.93 2.84
C GLY A 157 -2.08 -1.88 3.74
N TYR A 158 -2.52 -1.82 4.99
CA TYR A 158 -2.07 -0.81 5.95
C TYR A 158 -0.56 -0.84 6.17
N THR A 159 0.07 0.31 6.09
CA THR A 159 1.48 0.48 6.45
C THR A 159 1.64 1.69 7.37
N SER A 160 2.26 1.47 8.53
CA SER A 160 2.54 2.55 9.49
C SER A 160 3.68 3.46 9.03
N SER A 161 3.76 4.66 9.60
CA SER A 161 4.87 5.60 9.33
C SER A 161 6.26 4.99 9.58
N LEU A 162 6.39 4.16 10.63
CA LEU A 162 7.65 3.44 10.90
C LEU A 162 7.95 2.41 9.81
N GLY A 163 6.93 1.65 9.38
CA GLY A 163 7.08 0.67 8.31
C GLY A 163 7.49 1.31 6.98
N LEU A 164 6.96 2.49 6.65
CA LEU A 164 7.36 3.27 5.47
C LEU A 164 8.82 3.71 5.57
N LYS A 165 9.21 4.31 6.71
CA LYS A 165 10.60 4.77 6.92
C LYS A 165 11.62 3.64 6.83
N LEU A 166 11.32 2.48 7.42
CA LEU A 166 12.22 1.33 7.35
C LEU A 166 12.37 0.83 5.90
N ARG A 167 11.27 0.71 5.16
CA ARG A 167 11.30 0.24 3.77
C ARG A 167 12.08 1.16 2.84
N THR A 168 11.95 2.49 3.03
CA THR A 168 12.65 3.49 2.20
C THR A 168 14.10 3.76 2.63
N ALA A 169 14.53 3.28 3.80
CA ALA A 169 15.89 3.46 4.29
C ALA A 169 16.87 2.38 3.77
N PHE A 170 16.36 1.25 3.29
CA PHE A 170 17.17 0.11 2.83
C PHE A 170 17.27 -0.01 1.31
N GLU A 171 16.68 0.91 0.56
CA GLU A 171 16.70 0.98 -0.90
C GLU A 171 17.51 2.18 -1.42
#